data_360cb0647454d8671157f9acce8da24a
#
_entry.id   360cb0647454d8671157f9acce8da24a
#
_cell.length_a   1.000
_cell.length_b   1.000
_cell.length_c   1.000
_cell.angle_alpha   90.00
_cell.angle_beta   90.00
_cell.angle_gamma   90.00
#
_symmetry.space_group_name_H-M   'P 1'
#
loop_
_entity.id
_entity.type
_entity.pdbx_description
1 polymer ?
#
loop_
_entity_poly.entity_id
_entity_poly.type
_entity_poly.pdbx_seq_one_letter_code
_entity_poly.pdbx_strand_id
1 'polypeptide(L)'
;MCIRDRLIATLKNLRDLGNTVIVVEHDEDTMRSADYIVDVGPGAGVHGGEIVAAGSVKDICKAKRSITGDYLSGRKRIAVPQTRRTGNGHCLTVKGARENNLRNIDVLSLIHI
;
A
#
# COMPACT_ATOMS: atom_id res chain seq x y z
N MET A 1 11.95 -7.04 13.41
CA MET A 1 12.46 -6.39 12.18
C MET A 1 11.63 -6.90 11.01
N CYS A 2 10.82 -6.04 10.41
CA CYS A 2 9.96 -6.37 9.29
C CYS A 2 10.81 -6.44 7.99
N ILE A 3 10.41 -7.27 7.03
CA ILE A 3 11.07 -7.35 5.71
C ILE A 3 11.12 -5.96 5.06
N ARG A 4 10.07 -5.16 5.21
CA ARG A 4 9.97 -3.79 4.74
C ARG A 4 11.05 -2.87 5.33
N ASP A 5 11.28 -2.92 6.65
CA ASP A 5 12.29 -2.09 7.31
C ASP A 5 13.67 -2.35 6.72
N ARG A 6 13.95 -3.62 6.40
CA ARG A 6 15.20 -4.05 5.79
C ARG A 6 15.34 -3.55 4.35
N LEU A 7 14.25 -3.56 3.59
CA LEU A 7 14.21 -3.00 2.23
C LEU A 7 14.50 -1.50 2.25
N ILE A 8 13.78 -0.74 3.09
CA ILE A 8 13.97 0.71 3.23
C ILE A 8 15.42 1.04 3.62
N ALA A 9 16.00 0.29 4.56
CA ALA A 9 17.40 0.47 4.95
C ALA A 9 18.36 0.22 3.78
N THR A 10 18.13 -0.82 2.97
CA THR A 10 18.93 -1.13 1.79
C THR A 10 18.84 -0.02 0.74
N LEU A 11 17.63 0.48 0.45
CA LEU A 11 17.42 1.58 -0.49
C LEU A 11 18.14 2.87 -0.05
N LYS A 12 18.05 3.19 1.25
CA LYS A 12 18.79 4.33 1.84
C LYS A 12 20.30 4.17 1.71
N ASN A 13 20.83 2.99 1.97
CA ASN A 13 22.26 2.72 1.80
C ASN A 13 22.71 2.90 0.35
N LEU A 14 21.92 2.44 -0.63
CA LEU A 14 22.21 2.65 -2.04
C LEU A 14 22.23 4.14 -2.40
N ARG A 15 21.29 4.93 -1.89
CA ARG A 15 21.26 6.37 -2.05
C ARG A 15 22.52 7.03 -1.44
N ASP A 16 22.86 6.63 -0.21
CA ASP A 16 23.99 7.23 0.54
C ASP A 16 25.35 6.91 -0.10
N LEU A 17 25.42 5.86 -0.95
CA LEU A 17 26.55 5.59 -1.83
C LEU A 17 26.63 6.52 -3.06
N GLY A 18 25.77 7.52 -3.17
CA GLY A 18 25.77 8.50 -4.25
C GLY A 18 24.91 8.10 -5.46
N ASN A 19 24.05 7.11 -5.32
CA ASN A 19 23.14 6.70 -6.39
C ASN A 19 21.82 7.48 -6.35
N THR A 20 21.21 7.65 -7.51
CA THR A 20 19.79 8.01 -7.61
C THR A 20 18.95 6.74 -7.56
N VAL A 21 18.08 6.64 -6.59
CA VAL A 21 17.18 5.48 -6.41
C VAL A 21 15.76 5.91 -6.70
N ILE A 22 15.14 5.29 -7.71
CA ILE A 22 13.73 5.52 -8.07
C ILE A 22 12.96 4.25 -7.72
N VAL A 23 11.87 4.43 -6.96
CA VAL A 23 11.01 3.33 -6.51
C VAL A 23 9.57 3.67 -6.84
N VAL A 24 8.83 2.73 -7.39
CA VAL A 24 7.38 2.84 -7.59
C VAL A 24 6.72 2.09 -6.44
N GLU A 25 6.12 2.84 -5.55
CA GLU A 25 5.58 2.30 -4.29
C GLU A 25 4.23 2.91 -3.91
N HIS A 26 3.51 2.19 -3.08
CA HIS A 26 2.23 2.60 -2.52
C HIS A 26 2.17 2.39 -0.98
N ASP A 27 3.27 1.96 -0.39
CA ASP A 27 3.40 1.78 1.06
C ASP A 27 3.74 3.11 1.75
N GLU A 28 3.00 3.43 2.81
CA GLU A 28 3.12 4.69 3.54
C GLU A 28 4.51 4.90 4.13
N ASP A 29 5.11 3.86 4.74
CA ASP A 29 6.42 3.99 5.41
C ASP A 29 7.54 4.19 4.38
N THR A 30 7.43 3.54 3.22
CA THR A 30 8.36 3.73 2.10
C THR A 30 8.24 5.15 1.55
N MET A 31 7.03 5.64 1.30
CA MET A 31 6.80 7.03 0.86
C MET A 31 7.32 8.05 1.87
N ARG A 32 7.08 7.86 3.17
CA ARG A 32 7.59 8.74 4.23
C ARG A 32 9.11 8.73 4.37
N SER A 33 9.75 7.68 3.86
CA SER A 33 11.22 7.51 3.88
C SER A 33 11.92 8.10 2.66
N ALA A 34 11.15 8.54 1.64
CA ALA A 34 11.68 9.15 0.43
C ALA A 34 12.11 10.60 0.65
N ASP A 35 13.15 11.02 -0.05
CA ASP A 35 13.61 12.41 -0.05
C ASP A 35 12.70 13.29 -0.92
N TYR A 36 12.14 12.69 -2.00
CA TYR A 36 11.28 13.35 -2.96
C TYR A 36 10.22 12.39 -3.47
N ILE A 37 9.00 12.86 -3.60
CA ILE A 37 7.85 12.08 -4.08
C ILE A 37 7.29 12.75 -5.33
N VAL A 38 6.95 11.95 -6.32
CA VAL A 38 6.18 12.36 -7.48
C VAL A 38 4.86 11.57 -7.46
N ASP A 39 3.76 12.27 -7.23
CA ASP A 39 2.42 11.68 -7.19
C ASP A 39 1.77 11.78 -8.57
N VAL A 40 1.45 10.62 -9.14
CA VAL A 40 0.90 10.49 -10.49
C VAL A 40 -0.56 10.07 -10.40
N GLY A 41 -1.43 10.86 -11.00
CA GLY A 41 -2.89 10.63 -10.95
C GLY A 41 -3.62 11.40 -12.06
N PRO A 42 -4.87 11.83 -11.79
CA PRO A 42 -5.72 11.51 -10.62
C PRO A 42 -6.30 10.10 -10.63
N GLY A 43 -6.39 9.46 -11.80
CA GLY A 43 -6.92 8.11 -11.98
C GLY A 43 -5.89 7.13 -12.52
N ALA A 44 -6.37 6.04 -13.11
CA ALA A 44 -5.55 5.01 -13.75
C ALA A 44 -5.87 4.93 -15.25
N GLY A 45 -4.94 4.33 -16.02
CA GLY A 45 -5.09 4.15 -17.46
C GLY A 45 -5.25 5.47 -18.19
N VAL A 46 -6.23 5.56 -19.09
CA VAL A 46 -6.50 6.76 -19.91
C VAL A 46 -6.91 8.00 -19.11
N HIS A 47 -7.28 7.84 -17.85
CA HIS A 47 -7.69 8.91 -16.94
C HIS A 47 -6.59 9.31 -15.94
N GLY A 48 -5.38 8.80 -16.12
CA GLY A 48 -4.23 9.05 -15.27
C GLY A 48 -3.05 9.62 -16.02
N GLY A 49 -1.86 9.54 -15.40
CA GLY A 49 -0.61 9.95 -16.02
C GLY A 49 -0.25 11.42 -15.83
N GLU A 50 -1.06 12.21 -15.12
CA GLU A 50 -0.70 13.58 -14.73
C GLU A 50 0.13 13.58 -13.44
N ILE A 51 1.13 14.46 -13.35
CA ILE A 51 1.77 14.77 -12.08
C ILE A 51 0.84 15.71 -11.31
N VAL A 52 0.19 15.19 -10.26
CA VAL A 52 -0.76 15.94 -9.44
C VAL A 52 -0.09 16.67 -8.28
N ALA A 53 1.05 16.15 -7.83
CA ALA A 53 1.89 16.77 -6.82
C ALA A 53 3.32 16.23 -6.91
N ALA A 54 4.30 17.06 -6.54
CA ALA A 54 5.70 16.65 -6.44
C ALA A 54 6.40 17.45 -5.35
N GLY A 55 7.34 16.83 -4.63
CA GLY A 55 8.08 17.46 -3.56
C GLY A 55 8.34 16.55 -2.37
N SER A 56 8.63 17.15 -1.23
CA SER A 56 8.78 16.42 0.04
C SER A 56 7.44 15.84 0.50
N VAL A 57 7.48 14.93 1.48
CA VAL A 57 6.25 14.41 2.13
C VAL A 57 5.33 15.55 2.60
N LYS A 58 5.92 16.65 3.12
CA LYS A 58 5.14 17.81 3.59
C LYS A 58 4.41 18.51 2.43
N ASP A 59 5.05 18.59 1.27
CA ASP A 59 4.46 19.22 0.09
C ASP A 59 3.32 18.37 -0.47
N ILE A 60 3.50 17.04 -0.55
CA ILE A 60 2.46 16.11 -0.93
C ILE A 60 1.26 16.19 0.03
N CYS A 61 1.50 16.22 1.34
CA CYS A 61 0.44 16.36 2.35
C CYS A 61 -0.38 17.67 2.21
N LYS A 62 0.22 18.74 1.69
CA LYS A 62 -0.47 20.02 1.47
C LYS A 62 -1.21 20.09 0.13
N ALA A 63 -0.87 19.24 -0.81
CA ALA A 63 -1.44 19.27 -2.15
C ALA A 63 -2.93 18.87 -2.14
N LYS A 64 -3.79 19.80 -2.55
CA LYS A 64 -5.26 19.59 -2.53
C LYS A 64 -5.75 18.58 -3.58
N ARG A 65 -5.00 18.39 -4.67
CA ARG A 65 -5.34 17.44 -5.75
C ARG A 65 -4.80 16.03 -5.50
N SER A 66 -3.93 15.85 -4.50
CA SER A 66 -3.27 14.59 -4.19
C SER A 66 -4.12 13.74 -3.27
N ILE A 67 -4.65 12.64 -3.77
CA ILE A 67 -5.31 11.61 -2.97
C ILE A 67 -4.31 10.96 -2.00
N THR A 68 -3.09 10.69 -2.48
CA THR A 68 -1.97 10.22 -1.66
C THR A 68 -1.72 11.18 -0.49
N GLY A 69 -1.68 12.49 -0.76
CA GLY A 69 -1.53 13.52 0.26
C GLY A 69 -2.67 13.55 1.27
N ASP A 70 -3.90 13.26 0.86
CA ASP A 70 -5.05 13.16 1.75
C ASP A 70 -4.86 12.03 2.77
N TYR A 71 -4.38 10.86 2.33
CA TYR A 71 -4.12 9.71 3.22
C TYR A 71 -2.87 9.94 4.07
N LEU A 72 -1.76 10.39 3.50
CA LEU A 72 -0.53 10.66 4.24
C LEU A 72 -0.70 11.74 5.33
N SER A 73 -1.57 12.72 5.10
CA SER A 73 -1.87 13.76 6.09
C SER A 73 -2.93 13.35 7.11
N GLY A 74 -3.60 12.23 6.93
CA GLY A 74 -4.72 11.78 7.75
C GLY A 74 -6.05 12.51 7.48
N ARG A 75 -6.12 13.39 6.46
CA ARG A 75 -7.40 14.00 6.03
C ARG A 75 -8.41 12.96 5.57
N LYS A 76 -7.91 11.90 4.91
CA LYS A 76 -8.69 10.69 4.58
C LYS A 76 -8.11 9.50 5.30
N ARG A 77 -8.98 8.60 5.75
CA ARG A 77 -8.60 7.33 6.35
C ARG A 77 -9.67 6.29 6.10
N ILE A 78 -9.27 5.04 5.99
CA ILE A 78 -10.18 3.90 6.02
C ILE A 78 -10.42 3.57 7.48
N ALA A 79 -11.63 3.85 7.97
CA ALA A 79 -11.96 3.60 9.37
C ALA A 79 -12.10 2.09 9.62
N VAL A 80 -11.47 1.61 10.68
CA VAL A 80 -11.72 0.25 11.16
C VAL A 80 -13.08 0.27 11.88
N PRO A 81 -14.06 -0.55 11.46
CA PRO A 81 -15.36 -0.56 12.09
C PRO A 81 -15.26 -1.06 13.54
N GLN A 82 -15.88 -0.35 14.46
CA GLN A 82 -15.93 -0.76 15.87
C GLN A 82 -16.76 -2.04 16.05
N THR A 83 -17.84 -2.16 15.27
CA THR A 83 -18.69 -3.35 15.28
C THR A 83 -18.54 -4.06 13.95
N ARG A 84 -18.14 -5.30 13.97
CA ARG A 84 -18.05 -6.13 12.78
C ARG A 84 -19.40 -6.75 12.47
N ARG A 85 -19.73 -6.85 11.19
CA ARG A 85 -20.94 -7.58 10.75
C ARG A 85 -20.80 -9.04 11.14
N THR A 86 -21.89 -9.64 11.65
CA THR A 86 -22.00 -11.08 11.80
C THR A 86 -22.13 -11.71 10.41
N GLY A 87 -21.30 -12.69 10.11
CA GLY A 87 -21.42 -13.44 8.87
C GLY A 87 -22.78 -14.16 8.80
N ASN A 88 -23.22 -14.47 7.59
CA ASN A 88 -24.48 -15.21 7.33
C ASN A 88 -24.31 -16.74 7.46
N GLY A 89 -23.14 -17.21 7.87
CA GLY A 89 -22.81 -18.64 7.97
C GLY A 89 -22.43 -19.31 6.65
N HIS A 90 -22.53 -18.61 5.52
CA HIS A 90 -22.11 -19.16 4.24
C HIS A 90 -20.59 -19.08 4.09
N CYS A 91 -19.98 -20.13 3.62
CA CYS A 91 -18.54 -20.19 3.38
C CYS A 91 -18.22 -20.97 2.10
N LEU A 92 -17.12 -20.59 1.48
CA LEU A 92 -16.48 -21.39 0.46
C LEU A 92 -15.53 -22.36 1.15
N THR A 93 -15.69 -23.64 0.87
CA THR A 93 -14.83 -24.69 1.44
C THR A 93 -13.96 -25.29 0.35
N VAL A 94 -12.64 -25.23 0.55
CA VAL A 94 -11.66 -25.96 -0.25
C VAL A 94 -11.21 -27.16 0.57
N LYS A 95 -11.38 -28.36 0.05
CA LYS A 95 -11.00 -29.61 0.75
C LYS A 95 -9.82 -30.28 0.06
N GLY A 96 -8.90 -30.79 0.85
CA GLY A 96 -7.82 -31.64 0.38
C GLY A 96 -6.84 -30.94 -0.56
N ALA A 97 -6.59 -29.65 -0.40
CA ALA A 97 -5.68 -28.89 -1.26
C ALA A 97 -4.24 -29.43 -1.15
N ARG A 98 -3.65 -29.84 -2.30
CA ARG A 98 -2.33 -30.49 -2.37
C ARG A 98 -1.39 -29.87 -3.38
N GLU A 99 -1.83 -28.83 -4.10
CA GLU A 99 -0.99 -28.18 -5.10
C GLU A 99 0.15 -27.38 -4.46
N ASN A 100 1.25 -27.25 -5.16
CA ASN A 100 2.46 -26.55 -4.74
C ASN A 100 3.00 -27.12 -3.40
N ASN A 101 3.05 -26.31 -2.36
CA ASN A 101 3.53 -26.67 -1.03
C ASN A 101 2.41 -27.02 -0.04
N LEU A 102 1.17 -27.15 -0.51
CA LEU A 102 0.01 -27.47 0.32
C LEU A 102 -0.01 -28.96 0.71
N ARG A 103 -0.25 -29.24 1.97
CA ARG A 103 -0.20 -30.59 2.53
C ARG A 103 -1.59 -31.11 2.89
N ASN A 104 -2.44 -31.27 1.88
CA ASN A 104 -3.79 -31.82 2.06
C ASN A 104 -4.60 -31.04 3.10
N ILE A 105 -4.61 -29.72 2.95
CA ILE A 105 -5.28 -28.81 3.89
C ILE A 105 -6.74 -28.61 3.49
N ASP A 106 -7.58 -28.41 4.50
CA ASP A 106 -8.95 -27.90 4.34
C ASP A 106 -9.00 -26.44 4.78
N VAL A 107 -9.63 -25.61 3.96
CA VAL A 107 -9.73 -24.16 4.21
C VAL A 107 -11.18 -23.74 4.06
N LEU A 108 -11.67 -22.98 5.04
CA LEU A 108 -12.95 -22.29 4.96
C LEU A 108 -12.69 -20.80 4.76
N SER A 109 -13.34 -20.21 3.76
CA SER A 109 -13.38 -18.78 3.55
C SER A 109 -14.80 -18.29 3.72
N LEU A 110 -15.01 -17.32 4.62
CA LEU A 110 -16.31 -16.69 4.78
C LEU A 110 -16.63 -15.86 3.53
N ILE A 111 -17.86 -15.97 3.06
CA ILE A 111 -18.39 -15.15 1.98
C ILE A 111 -19.50 -14.25 2.53
N HIS A 112 -19.62 -13.05 1.95
CA HIS A 112 -20.58 -12.03 2.39
C HIS A 112 -20.36 -11.57 3.84
N ILE A 113 -19.14 -11.17 4.13
CA ILE A 113 -18.79 -10.56 5.41
C ILE A 113 -19.26 -9.10 5.45
#